data_b049cc83b85970378e2a1fc4cc996169
#
_entry.id   b049cc83b85970378e2a1fc4cc996169
#
_cell.length_a   1.000
_cell.length_b   1.000
_cell.length_c   1.000
_cell.angle_alpha   90.00
_cell.angle_beta   90.00
_cell.angle_gamma   90.00
#
_symmetry.space_group_name_H-M   'P 1'
#
loop_
_entity.id
_entity.type
_entity.pdbx_description
1 polymer ?
#
loop_
_entity_poly.entity_id
_entity_poly.type
_entity_poly.pdbx_seq_one_letter_code
_entity_poly.pdbx_strand_id
1 'polypeptide(L)'
;MTAVGTDGLDAIRTDPSRAVLGFDFDGTLAPIVDDPAAARAHPGAAPALARLAPRVGTLAIITGRPARVAVEYGGFEGVDGLVVLGQYGLERWESGALTEPDPPPGIAEARAKLPGVLEAAGAPPGTFVEDKTHAIVVHTRRCAEPQVALDRLRSIIEALAERTGLAVEPGRYVLELRPPGVDKGRALRSLADAFAAKHGAPPSAVLFAGDDLGDLAAFDAVDALRAEGVPGVTVCSASNEVTELAERADLVVDGPAGIVELLGTLAAADSAPE
;
A
#
# COMPACT_ATOMS: atom_id res chain seq x y z
N MET A 1 -8.74 -19.82 6.66
CA MET A 1 -7.50 -20.06 5.89
C MET A 1 -7.80 -20.99 4.73
N THR A 2 -7.42 -20.63 3.51
CA THR A 2 -7.51 -21.51 2.34
C THR A 2 -6.37 -22.55 2.35
N ALA A 3 -6.48 -23.62 1.54
CA ALA A 3 -5.40 -24.60 1.39
C ALA A 3 -4.15 -23.95 0.76
N VAL A 4 -4.33 -23.14 -0.27
CA VAL A 4 -3.23 -22.42 -0.95
C VAL A 4 -2.52 -21.44 -0.01
N GLY A 5 -3.28 -20.73 0.84
CA GLY A 5 -2.71 -19.85 1.85
C GLY A 5 -1.91 -20.62 2.91
N THR A 6 -2.35 -21.83 3.27
CA THR A 6 -1.58 -22.70 4.18
C THR A 6 -0.25 -23.11 3.57
N ASP A 7 -0.23 -23.53 2.30
CA ASP A 7 1.00 -23.88 1.58
C ASP A 7 1.96 -22.67 1.51
N GLY A 8 1.42 -21.46 1.28
CA GLY A 8 2.21 -20.24 1.27
C GLY A 8 2.83 -19.89 2.63
N LEU A 9 2.05 -20.02 3.72
CA LEU A 9 2.59 -19.81 5.09
C LEU A 9 3.64 -20.84 5.46
N ASP A 10 3.46 -22.09 5.07
CA ASP A 10 4.42 -23.15 5.34
C ASP A 10 5.72 -22.94 4.54
N ALA A 11 5.62 -22.44 3.31
CA ALA A 11 6.79 -22.03 2.52
C ALA A 11 7.56 -20.88 3.18
N ILE A 12 6.85 -19.85 3.72
CA ILE A 12 7.48 -18.77 4.50
C ILE A 12 8.20 -19.32 5.74
N ARG A 13 7.57 -20.24 6.49
CA ARG A 13 8.17 -20.84 7.70
C ARG A 13 9.37 -21.73 7.40
N THR A 14 9.35 -22.41 6.25
CA THR A 14 10.41 -23.33 5.83
C THR A 14 11.68 -22.59 5.41
N ASP A 15 11.53 -21.48 4.67
CA ASP A 15 12.65 -20.66 4.23
C ASP A 15 12.30 -19.15 4.32
N PRO A 16 12.20 -18.62 5.55
CA PRO A 16 11.83 -17.23 5.77
C PRO A 16 12.87 -16.27 5.19
N SER A 17 14.13 -16.62 5.18
CA SER A 17 15.23 -15.79 4.67
C SER A 17 15.11 -15.45 3.19
N ARG A 18 14.24 -16.15 2.46
CA ARG A 18 13.91 -15.89 1.06
C ARG A 18 12.47 -15.43 0.83
N ALA A 19 11.70 -15.22 1.86
CA ALA A 19 10.33 -14.71 1.73
C ALA A 19 10.30 -13.19 1.48
N VAL A 20 9.32 -12.73 0.69
CA VAL A 20 9.02 -11.31 0.46
C VAL A 20 7.67 -11.01 1.07
N LEU A 21 7.63 -10.14 2.08
CA LEU A 21 6.42 -9.81 2.82
C LEU A 21 6.09 -8.33 2.65
N GLY A 22 4.88 -8.04 2.15
CA GLY A 22 4.32 -6.70 1.96
C GLY A 22 3.11 -6.47 2.85
N PHE A 23 3.01 -5.29 3.43
CA PHE A 23 1.89 -4.86 4.27
C PHE A 23 1.43 -3.47 3.83
N ASP A 24 0.12 -3.26 3.75
CA ASP A 24 -0.40 -1.91 3.69
C ASP A 24 -0.25 -1.21 5.06
N PHE A 25 -0.45 0.11 5.09
CA PHE A 25 -0.35 0.92 6.30
C PHE A 25 -1.71 1.21 6.92
N ASP A 26 -2.59 1.93 6.19
CA ASP A 26 -3.89 2.36 6.69
C ASP A 26 -4.88 1.20 6.71
N GLY A 27 -5.59 0.99 7.82
CA GLY A 27 -6.48 -0.17 7.99
C GLY A 27 -5.76 -1.49 8.27
N THR A 28 -4.46 -1.60 7.96
CA THR A 28 -3.66 -2.81 8.09
C THR A 28 -2.68 -2.76 9.27
N LEU A 29 -1.80 -1.78 9.32
CA LEU A 29 -0.89 -1.55 10.45
C LEU A 29 -1.37 -0.42 11.37
N ALA A 30 -2.15 0.52 10.84
CA ALA A 30 -2.78 1.62 11.55
C ALA A 30 -4.31 1.53 11.45
N PRO A 31 -5.07 1.79 12.51
CA PRO A 31 -6.53 1.83 12.40
C PRO A 31 -6.99 2.97 11.48
N ILE A 32 -8.10 2.76 10.78
CA ILE A 32 -8.77 3.81 10.03
C ILE A 32 -9.31 4.85 11.00
N VAL A 33 -9.02 6.11 10.75
CA VAL A 33 -9.47 7.25 11.54
C VAL A 33 -10.06 8.35 10.64
N ASP A 34 -10.94 9.19 11.19
CA ASP A 34 -11.60 10.26 10.43
C ASP A 34 -10.62 11.30 9.87
N ASP A 35 -9.59 11.64 10.66
CA ASP A 35 -8.51 12.53 10.22
C ASP A 35 -7.27 11.70 9.85
N PRO A 36 -6.92 11.57 8.56
CA PRO A 36 -5.74 10.83 8.13
C PRO A 36 -4.43 11.31 8.76
N ALA A 37 -4.35 12.58 9.20
CA ALA A 37 -3.17 13.11 9.87
C ALA A 37 -3.03 12.60 11.33
N ALA A 38 -4.11 12.10 11.91
CA ALA A 38 -4.13 11.49 13.24
C ALA A 38 -3.82 9.99 13.24
N ALA A 39 -3.77 9.34 12.07
CA ALA A 39 -3.47 7.91 11.98
C ALA A 39 -2.10 7.62 12.60
N ARG A 40 -2.04 6.55 13.41
CA ARG A 40 -0.78 6.01 13.96
C ARG A 40 -0.85 4.51 13.92
N ALA A 41 0.27 3.87 13.62
CA ALA A 41 0.33 2.42 13.62
C ALA A 41 -0.02 1.85 15.01
N HIS A 42 -0.58 0.64 15.01
CA HIS A 42 -0.81 -0.10 16.25
C HIS A 42 0.50 -0.17 17.07
N PRO A 43 0.46 0.07 18.41
CA PRO A 43 1.69 0.13 19.22
C PRO A 43 2.58 -1.11 19.13
N GLY A 44 2.01 -2.27 18.81
CA GLY A 44 2.74 -3.52 18.61
C GLY A 44 3.40 -3.64 17.22
N ALA A 45 3.06 -2.80 16.24
CA ALA A 45 3.50 -2.98 14.85
C ALA A 45 5.01 -2.81 14.69
N ALA A 46 5.58 -1.68 15.10
CA ALA A 46 7.02 -1.45 14.99
C ALA A 46 7.87 -2.51 15.72
N PRO A 47 7.56 -2.90 16.98
CA PRO A 47 8.26 -4.00 17.65
C PRO A 47 8.13 -5.36 16.95
N ALA A 48 6.97 -5.66 16.35
CA ALA A 48 6.76 -6.92 15.64
C ALA A 48 7.55 -6.94 14.32
N LEU A 49 7.52 -5.84 13.55
CA LEU A 49 8.32 -5.67 12.33
C LEU A 49 9.82 -5.76 12.63
N ALA A 50 10.30 -5.13 13.70
CA ALA A 50 11.70 -5.17 14.10
C ALA A 50 12.20 -6.59 14.45
N ARG A 51 11.32 -7.44 15.01
CA ARG A 51 11.65 -8.86 15.25
C ARG A 51 11.63 -9.70 13.97
N LEU A 52 10.76 -9.35 13.01
CA LEU A 52 10.60 -10.12 11.77
C LEU A 52 11.63 -9.75 10.71
N ALA A 53 11.98 -8.45 10.58
CA ALA A 53 12.85 -7.95 9.53
C ALA A 53 14.17 -8.72 9.34
N PRO A 54 14.95 -9.07 10.41
CA PRO A 54 16.21 -9.79 10.25
C PRO A 54 16.04 -11.27 9.83
N ARG A 55 14.80 -11.78 9.80
CA ARG A 55 14.50 -13.18 9.54
C ARG A 55 14.02 -13.45 8.12
N VAL A 56 13.53 -12.42 7.44
CA VAL A 56 12.91 -12.55 6.11
C VAL A 56 13.77 -11.91 5.02
N GLY A 57 13.59 -12.36 3.80
CA GLY A 57 14.36 -11.87 2.65
C GLY A 57 14.08 -10.41 2.32
N THR A 58 12.81 -10.01 2.41
CA THR A 58 12.36 -8.61 2.27
C THR A 58 11.11 -8.39 3.11
N LEU A 59 11.14 -7.36 3.94
CA LEU A 59 9.97 -6.87 4.68
C LEU A 59 9.65 -5.46 4.20
N ALA A 60 8.43 -5.25 3.71
CA ALA A 60 8.04 -3.98 3.13
C ALA A 60 6.68 -3.48 3.61
N ILE A 61 6.55 -2.15 3.71
CA ILE A 61 5.26 -1.47 3.78
C ILE A 61 5.01 -0.85 2.42
N ILE A 62 3.83 -1.04 1.83
CA ILE A 62 3.43 -0.52 0.53
C ILE A 62 2.17 0.32 0.72
N THR A 63 2.28 1.64 0.59
CA THR A 63 1.21 2.57 0.97
C THR A 63 1.01 3.69 -0.05
N GLY A 64 -0.20 4.24 -0.10
CA GLY A 64 -0.50 5.48 -0.84
C GLY A 64 0.01 6.75 -0.14
N ARG A 65 0.47 6.67 1.12
CA ARG A 65 1.10 7.78 1.82
C ARG A 65 2.50 8.06 1.28
N PRO A 66 3.02 9.31 1.41
CA PRO A 66 4.45 9.55 1.28
C PRO A 66 5.25 8.66 2.25
N ALA A 67 6.37 8.11 1.80
CA ALA A 67 7.13 7.13 2.59
C ALA A 67 7.59 7.69 3.94
N ARG A 68 8.06 8.95 4.00
CA ARG A 68 8.45 9.60 5.25
C ARG A 68 7.29 9.73 6.23
N VAL A 69 6.09 10.04 5.74
CA VAL A 69 4.89 10.14 6.57
C VAL A 69 4.52 8.78 7.15
N ALA A 70 4.58 7.71 6.36
CA ALA A 70 4.32 6.36 6.84
C ALA A 70 5.36 5.92 7.89
N VAL A 71 6.63 6.24 7.69
CA VAL A 71 7.71 5.98 8.66
C VAL A 71 7.47 6.72 9.97
N GLU A 72 7.17 8.02 9.92
CA GLU A 72 6.90 8.84 11.10
C GLU A 72 5.65 8.33 11.86
N TYR A 73 4.54 8.13 11.15
CA TYR A 73 3.27 7.71 11.76
C TYR A 73 3.30 6.27 12.27
N GLY A 74 4.18 5.46 11.71
CA GLY A 74 4.42 4.09 12.15
C GLY A 74 5.43 3.95 13.28
N GLY A 75 6.27 4.97 13.50
CA GLY A 75 7.41 4.85 14.40
C GLY A 75 8.46 3.86 13.89
N PHE A 76 8.65 3.79 12.56
CA PHE A 76 9.46 2.75 11.90
C PHE A 76 10.93 3.14 11.69
N GLU A 77 11.36 4.34 12.09
CA GLU A 77 12.74 4.84 11.89
C GLU A 77 13.82 3.89 12.43
N GLY A 78 13.52 3.17 13.52
CA GLY A 78 14.44 2.23 14.16
C GLY A 78 14.27 0.77 13.74
N VAL A 79 13.50 0.47 12.67
CA VAL A 79 13.30 -0.89 12.19
C VAL A 79 14.29 -1.20 11.08
N ASP A 80 15.43 -1.79 11.45
CA ASP A 80 16.47 -2.16 10.50
C ASP A 80 15.97 -3.20 9.49
N GLY A 81 16.32 -3.01 8.20
CA GLY A 81 15.93 -3.91 7.12
C GLY A 81 14.48 -3.73 6.62
N LEU A 82 13.72 -2.80 7.19
CA LEU A 82 12.40 -2.45 6.67
C LEU A 82 12.52 -1.55 5.44
N VAL A 83 11.76 -1.89 4.41
CA VAL A 83 11.55 -1.05 3.23
C VAL A 83 10.17 -0.39 3.32
N VAL A 84 10.06 0.91 3.09
CA VAL A 84 8.76 1.58 2.96
C VAL A 84 8.63 2.14 1.54
N LEU A 85 7.68 1.60 0.79
CA LEU A 85 7.31 2.04 -0.53
C LEU A 85 6.12 2.99 -0.41
N GLY A 86 6.40 4.30 -0.45
CA GLY A 86 5.41 5.36 -0.44
C GLY A 86 4.88 5.64 -1.84
N GLN A 87 3.70 6.29 -1.90
CA GLN A 87 3.02 6.64 -3.14
C GLN A 87 2.97 5.47 -4.13
N TYR A 88 2.57 4.29 -3.59
CA TYR A 88 2.43 3.04 -4.37
C TYR A 88 3.74 2.55 -5.02
N GLY A 89 4.90 2.86 -4.42
CA GLY A 89 6.22 2.43 -4.90
C GLY A 89 7.01 3.49 -5.68
N LEU A 90 6.48 4.71 -5.83
CA LEU A 90 7.24 5.83 -6.41
C LEU A 90 8.34 6.32 -5.46
N GLU A 91 8.10 6.25 -4.17
CA GLU A 91 9.08 6.57 -3.14
C GLU A 91 9.59 5.29 -2.47
N ARG A 92 10.89 5.21 -2.20
CA ARG A 92 11.50 4.13 -1.42
C ARG A 92 12.29 4.71 -0.26
N TRP A 93 11.84 4.41 0.96
CA TRP A 93 12.63 4.65 2.17
C TRP A 93 13.23 3.33 2.66
N GLU A 94 14.53 3.35 2.93
CA GLU A 94 15.26 2.20 3.44
C GLU A 94 16.50 2.69 4.20
N SER A 95 16.78 2.14 5.36
CA SER A 95 17.96 2.47 6.18
C SER A 95 18.13 3.99 6.42
N GLY A 96 17.03 4.72 6.64
CA GLY A 96 17.05 6.16 6.90
C GLY A 96 17.14 7.04 5.65
N ALA A 97 17.33 6.46 4.47
CA ALA A 97 17.44 7.19 3.20
C ALA A 97 16.12 7.11 2.40
N LEU A 98 15.71 8.24 1.84
CA LEU A 98 14.61 8.29 0.86
C LEU A 98 15.20 8.37 -0.54
N THR A 99 14.74 7.49 -1.41
CA THR A 99 14.99 7.52 -2.85
C THR A 99 13.67 7.71 -3.57
N GLU A 100 13.60 8.71 -4.44
CA GLU A 100 12.43 9.02 -5.25
C GLU A 100 12.88 9.47 -6.65
N PRO A 101 12.15 9.10 -7.71
CA PRO A 101 12.40 9.63 -9.03
C PRO A 101 11.94 11.09 -9.12
N ASP A 102 12.41 11.81 -10.12
CA ASP A 102 11.80 13.10 -10.46
C ASP A 102 10.31 12.91 -10.81
N PRO A 103 9.44 13.83 -10.36
CA PRO A 103 8.03 13.77 -10.74
C PRO A 103 7.87 13.80 -12.27
N PRO A 104 7.01 12.96 -12.85
CA PRO A 104 6.80 12.96 -14.29
C PRO A 104 6.26 14.33 -14.77
N PRO A 105 6.61 14.74 -15.99
CA PRO A 105 6.21 16.06 -16.53
C PRO A 105 4.71 16.34 -16.43
N GLY A 106 3.87 15.31 -16.56
CA GLY A 106 2.41 15.40 -16.44
C GLY A 106 1.95 15.93 -15.08
N ILE A 107 2.66 15.61 -13.99
CA ILE A 107 2.34 16.11 -12.63
C ILE A 107 2.55 17.63 -12.57
N ALA A 108 3.67 18.14 -13.08
CA ALA A 108 3.95 19.58 -13.11
C ALA A 108 2.90 20.34 -13.95
N GLU A 109 2.53 19.77 -15.10
CA GLU A 109 1.52 20.35 -15.97
C GLU A 109 0.12 20.33 -15.33
N ALA A 110 -0.29 19.21 -14.72
CA ALA A 110 -1.57 19.10 -14.03
C ALA A 110 -1.64 20.08 -12.84
N ARG A 111 -0.57 20.18 -12.06
CA ARG A 111 -0.44 21.12 -10.94
C ARG A 111 -0.67 22.57 -11.39
N ALA A 112 -0.09 22.97 -12.52
CA ALA A 112 -0.24 24.32 -13.04
C ALA A 112 -1.66 24.60 -13.58
N LYS A 113 -2.33 23.61 -14.16
CA LYS A 113 -3.64 23.77 -14.80
C LYS A 113 -4.84 23.54 -13.87
N LEU A 114 -4.69 22.71 -12.86
CA LEU A 114 -5.79 22.26 -11.99
C LEU A 114 -6.58 23.41 -11.34
N PRO A 115 -5.95 24.46 -10.78
CA PRO A 115 -6.70 25.57 -10.18
C PRO A 115 -7.69 26.22 -11.16
N GLY A 116 -7.26 26.53 -12.39
CA GLY A 116 -8.12 27.10 -13.41
C GLY A 116 -9.21 26.13 -13.91
N VAL A 117 -8.92 24.82 -13.94
CA VAL A 117 -9.89 23.78 -14.28
C VAL A 117 -10.98 23.69 -13.21
N LEU A 118 -10.63 23.72 -11.93
CA LEU A 118 -11.57 23.69 -10.82
C LEU A 118 -12.44 24.97 -10.77
N GLU A 119 -11.84 26.13 -11.00
CA GLU A 119 -12.56 27.41 -11.07
C GLU A 119 -13.58 27.41 -12.23
N ALA A 120 -13.16 27.05 -13.45
CA ALA A 120 -14.03 26.99 -14.62
C ALA A 120 -15.18 25.98 -14.45
N ALA A 121 -14.97 24.91 -13.72
CA ALA A 121 -16.00 23.92 -13.37
C ALA A 121 -16.94 24.40 -12.25
N GLY A 122 -16.67 25.52 -11.61
CA GLY A 122 -17.40 25.97 -10.44
C GLY A 122 -17.31 24.96 -9.31
N ALA A 123 -16.09 24.56 -8.95
CA ALA A 123 -15.87 23.59 -7.87
C ALA A 123 -16.60 24.03 -6.58
N PRO A 124 -17.35 23.13 -5.92
CA PRO A 124 -18.11 23.48 -4.73
C PRO A 124 -17.21 23.96 -3.59
N PRO A 125 -17.69 24.89 -2.74
CA PRO A 125 -16.99 25.27 -1.51
C PRO A 125 -16.63 24.04 -0.65
N GLY A 126 -15.41 24.00 -0.13
CA GLY A 126 -14.89 22.85 0.60
C GLY A 126 -14.04 21.89 -0.27
N THR A 127 -14.04 22.06 -1.61
CA THR A 127 -13.07 21.38 -2.46
C THR A 127 -11.66 21.89 -2.14
N PHE A 128 -10.70 20.97 -1.94
CA PHE A 128 -9.30 21.34 -1.75
C PHE A 128 -8.36 20.37 -2.46
N VAL A 129 -7.16 20.86 -2.75
CA VAL A 129 -6.13 20.11 -3.46
C VAL A 129 -4.99 19.81 -2.51
N GLU A 130 -4.56 18.55 -2.48
CA GLU A 130 -3.35 18.08 -1.80
C GLU A 130 -2.30 17.74 -2.86
N ASP A 131 -1.10 18.28 -2.71
CA ASP A 131 0.06 17.98 -3.55
C ASP A 131 0.95 16.95 -2.83
N LYS A 132 1.07 15.76 -3.39
CA LYS A 132 1.90 14.66 -2.88
C LYS A 132 3.22 14.50 -3.65
N THR A 133 3.71 15.51 -4.31
CA THR A 133 4.93 15.48 -5.16
C THR A 133 4.73 14.68 -6.44
N HIS A 134 4.41 13.40 -6.39
CA HIS A 134 4.23 12.50 -7.52
C HIS A 134 2.75 12.24 -7.87
N ALA A 135 1.84 12.79 -7.07
CA ALA A 135 0.39 12.74 -7.30
C ALA A 135 -0.27 14.05 -6.85
N ILE A 136 -1.46 14.33 -7.39
CA ILE A 136 -2.28 15.47 -6.97
C ILE A 136 -3.65 14.94 -6.62
N VAL A 137 -4.13 15.24 -5.43
CA VAL A 137 -5.41 14.75 -4.92
C VAL A 137 -6.41 15.88 -4.81
N VAL A 138 -7.58 15.72 -5.45
CA VAL A 138 -8.72 16.61 -5.31
C VAL A 138 -9.68 16.01 -4.30
N HIS A 139 -9.88 16.68 -3.19
CA HIS A 139 -10.76 16.26 -2.10
C HIS A 139 -12.07 17.02 -2.12
N THR A 140 -13.17 16.28 -1.93
CA THR A 140 -14.51 16.86 -1.77
C THR A 140 -15.13 16.59 -0.40
N ARG A 141 -14.43 15.90 0.51
CA ARG A 141 -14.96 15.47 1.81
C ARG A 141 -15.43 16.62 2.72
N ARG A 142 -14.92 17.85 2.48
CA ARG A 142 -15.33 19.06 3.22
C ARG A 142 -16.48 19.84 2.55
N CYS A 143 -16.97 19.36 1.40
CA CYS A 143 -18.14 19.93 0.74
C CYS A 143 -19.43 19.55 1.49
N ALA A 144 -20.48 20.33 1.35
CA ALA A 144 -21.77 20.03 1.97
C ALA A 144 -22.35 18.69 1.47
N GLU A 145 -22.15 18.37 0.20
CA GLU A 145 -22.55 17.11 -0.46
C GLU A 145 -21.32 16.50 -1.16
N PRO A 146 -20.46 15.76 -0.41
CA PRO A 146 -19.16 15.31 -0.92
C PRO A 146 -19.23 14.45 -2.17
N GLN A 147 -20.21 13.53 -2.25
CA GLN A 147 -20.36 12.64 -3.42
C GLN A 147 -20.83 13.42 -4.67
N VAL A 148 -21.80 14.29 -4.50
CA VAL A 148 -22.30 15.15 -5.60
C VAL A 148 -21.18 16.05 -6.13
N ALA A 149 -20.37 16.61 -5.24
CA ALA A 149 -19.20 17.40 -5.60
C ALA A 149 -18.17 16.56 -6.38
N LEU A 150 -17.90 15.32 -5.94
CA LEU A 150 -16.99 14.39 -6.62
C LEU A 150 -17.47 14.05 -8.02
N ASP A 151 -18.74 13.68 -8.17
CA ASP A 151 -19.34 13.30 -9.45
C ASP A 151 -19.34 14.46 -10.45
N ARG A 152 -19.57 15.69 -9.96
CA ARG A 152 -19.48 16.91 -10.77
C ARG A 152 -18.08 17.18 -11.30
N LEU A 153 -17.04 16.90 -10.52
CA LEU A 153 -15.65 17.19 -10.89
C LEU A 153 -14.99 16.06 -11.68
N ARG A 154 -15.52 14.84 -11.61
CA ARG A 154 -14.91 13.63 -12.18
C ARG A 154 -14.52 13.81 -13.64
N SER A 155 -15.44 14.11 -14.51
CA SER A 155 -15.21 14.16 -15.97
C SER A 155 -14.17 15.18 -16.39
N ILE A 156 -14.11 16.33 -15.70
CA ILE A 156 -13.15 17.39 -16.02
C ILE A 156 -11.74 17.06 -15.50
N ILE A 157 -11.64 16.34 -14.37
CA ILE A 157 -10.38 15.87 -13.83
C ILE A 157 -9.85 14.71 -14.67
N GLU A 158 -10.70 13.78 -15.11
CA GLU A 158 -10.35 12.73 -16.08
C GLU A 158 -9.82 13.31 -17.39
N ALA A 159 -10.48 14.34 -17.93
CA ALA A 159 -10.01 15.03 -19.12
C ALA A 159 -8.68 15.79 -18.91
N LEU A 160 -8.41 16.29 -17.71
CA LEU A 160 -7.11 16.85 -17.37
C LEU A 160 -6.04 15.76 -17.33
N ALA A 161 -6.33 14.64 -16.66
CA ALA A 161 -5.42 13.49 -16.54
C ALA A 161 -5.04 12.96 -17.94
N GLU A 162 -6.01 12.74 -18.83
CA GLU A 162 -5.75 12.30 -20.20
C GLU A 162 -4.80 13.25 -20.94
N ARG A 163 -5.03 14.57 -20.87
CA ARG A 163 -4.18 15.56 -21.52
C ARG A 163 -2.76 15.64 -20.95
N THR A 164 -2.58 15.26 -19.72
CA THR A 164 -1.29 15.30 -19.01
C THR A 164 -0.61 13.92 -18.93
N GLY A 165 -1.21 12.89 -19.55
CA GLY A 165 -0.68 11.52 -19.51
C GLY A 165 -0.73 10.87 -18.13
N LEU A 166 -1.64 11.34 -17.26
CA LEU A 166 -1.89 10.80 -15.92
C LEU A 166 -3.11 9.88 -15.93
N ALA A 167 -3.23 9.05 -14.91
CA ALA A 167 -4.43 8.30 -14.56
C ALA A 167 -5.17 8.98 -13.41
N VAL A 168 -6.49 8.75 -13.32
CA VAL A 168 -7.30 9.14 -12.16
C VAL A 168 -7.65 7.89 -11.36
N GLU A 169 -7.25 7.89 -10.10
CA GLU A 169 -7.67 6.87 -9.12
C GLU A 169 -8.79 7.43 -8.26
N PRO A 170 -9.98 6.84 -8.30
CA PRO A 170 -11.08 7.25 -7.43
C PRO A 170 -10.92 6.65 -6.04
N GLY A 171 -11.18 7.48 -5.01
CA GLY A 171 -11.29 7.05 -3.63
C GLY A 171 -12.49 7.67 -2.93
N ARG A 172 -12.63 7.43 -1.63
CA ARG A 172 -13.75 7.97 -0.84
C ARG A 172 -13.67 9.49 -0.76
N TYR A 173 -14.49 10.17 -1.58
CA TYR A 173 -14.53 11.64 -1.72
C TYR A 173 -13.22 12.26 -2.23
N VAL A 174 -12.46 11.52 -3.05
CA VAL A 174 -11.21 11.99 -3.65
C VAL A 174 -11.08 11.52 -5.10
N LEU A 175 -10.34 12.29 -5.90
CA LEU A 175 -9.82 11.92 -7.20
C LEU A 175 -8.32 12.18 -7.18
N GLU A 176 -7.51 11.14 -7.31
CA GLU A 176 -6.06 11.23 -7.30
C GLU A 176 -5.52 11.14 -8.73
N LEU A 177 -4.86 12.19 -9.19
CA LEU A 177 -4.11 12.18 -10.46
C LEU A 177 -2.70 11.68 -10.18
N ARG A 178 -2.33 10.56 -10.81
CA ARG A 178 -1.03 9.93 -10.62
C ARG A 178 -0.49 9.33 -11.93
N PRO A 179 0.80 8.99 -12.03
CA PRO A 179 1.32 8.27 -13.18
C PRO A 179 0.53 6.97 -13.42
N PRO A 180 0.26 6.61 -14.69
CA PRO A 180 -0.47 5.38 -14.99
C PRO A 180 0.35 4.13 -14.58
N GLY A 181 -0.35 3.10 -14.14
CA GLY A 181 0.26 1.82 -13.76
C GLY A 181 1.06 1.88 -12.47
N VAL A 182 0.78 2.84 -11.60
CA VAL A 182 1.33 2.91 -10.24
C VAL A 182 0.27 2.37 -9.28
N ASP A 183 0.51 1.19 -8.73
CA ASP A 183 -0.37 0.51 -7.78
C ASP A 183 0.42 -0.41 -6.85
N LYS A 184 -0.23 -0.91 -5.78
CA LYS A 184 0.42 -1.79 -4.79
C LYS A 184 0.84 -3.14 -5.38
N GLY A 185 0.17 -3.62 -6.42
CA GLY A 185 0.52 -4.88 -7.11
C GLY A 185 1.85 -4.78 -7.85
N ARG A 186 2.04 -3.71 -8.62
CA ARG A 186 3.33 -3.45 -9.28
C ARG A 186 4.46 -3.22 -8.28
N ALA A 187 4.17 -2.55 -7.18
CA ALA A 187 5.15 -2.34 -6.12
C ALA A 187 5.57 -3.68 -5.49
N LEU A 188 4.62 -4.55 -5.15
CA LEU A 188 4.91 -5.90 -4.62
C LEU A 188 5.69 -6.74 -5.64
N ARG A 189 5.26 -6.75 -6.91
CA ARG A 189 5.95 -7.47 -7.99
C ARG A 189 7.39 -6.99 -8.13
N SER A 190 7.62 -5.68 -8.12
CA SER A 190 8.95 -5.07 -8.18
C SER A 190 9.87 -5.54 -7.05
N LEU A 191 9.34 -5.74 -5.82
CA LEU A 191 10.10 -6.31 -4.71
C LEU A 191 10.48 -7.77 -4.97
N ALA A 192 9.56 -8.59 -5.47
CA ALA A 192 9.82 -9.99 -5.80
C ALA A 192 10.84 -10.12 -6.93
N ASP A 193 10.74 -9.29 -7.97
CA ASP A 193 11.69 -9.27 -9.10
C ASP A 193 13.08 -8.80 -8.67
N ALA A 194 13.15 -7.76 -7.82
CA ALA A 194 14.41 -7.28 -7.25
C ALA A 194 15.08 -8.34 -6.36
N PHE A 195 14.27 -9.06 -5.57
CA PHE A 195 14.76 -10.21 -4.80
C PHE A 195 15.34 -11.28 -5.72
N ALA A 196 14.60 -11.68 -6.75
CA ALA A 196 15.03 -12.71 -7.71
C ALA A 196 16.32 -12.30 -8.44
N ALA A 197 16.42 -11.05 -8.86
CA ALA A 197 17.62 -10.50 -9.51
C ALA A 197 18.85 -10.53 -8.59
N LYS A 198 18.66 -10.20 -7.30
CA LYS A 198 19.74 -10.18 -6.30
C LYS A 198 20.22 -11.58 -5.93
N HIS A 199 19.31 -12.55 -5.83
CA HIS A 199 19.60 -13.89 -5.30
C HIS A 199 19.70 -14.98 -6.37
N GLY A 200 19.45 -14.66 -7.65
CA GLY A 200 19.51 -15.60 -8.77
C GLY A 200 18.38 -16.64 -8.78
N ALA A 201 17.35 -16.48 -7.94
CA ALA A 201 16.21 -17.38 -7.84
C ALA A 201 15.00 -16.63 -7.26
N PRO A 202 13.76 -17.04 -7.61
CA PRO A 202 12.56 -16.41 -7.06
C PRO A 202 12.48 -16.54 -5.54
N PRO A 203 11.67 -15.69 -4.86
CA PRO A 203 11.43 -15.83 -3.43
C PRO A 203 10.82 -17.20 -3.09
N SER A 204 11.03 -17.67 -1.86
CA SER A 204 10.43 -18.90 -1.35
C SER A 204 8.90 -18.78 -1.24
N ALA A 205 8.43 -17.59 -0.91
CA ALA A 205 7.03 -17.23 -0.90
C ALA A 205 6.86 -15.72 -0.90
N VAL A 206 5.65 -15.25 -1.26
CA VAL A 206 5.22 -13.85 -1.17
C VAL A 206 3.98 -13.74 -0.30
N LEU A 207 3.94 -12.77 0.61
CA LEU A 207 2.75 -12.43 1.38
C LEU A 207 2.39 -10.96 1.13
N PHE A 208 1.09 -10.68 0.97
CA PHE A 208 0.57 -9.33 1.05
C PHE A 208 -0.62 -9.26 2.00
N ALA A 209 -0.62 -8.25 2.87
CA ALA A 209 -1.71 -7.94 3.78
C ALA A 209 -2.25 -6.53 3.49
N GLY A 210 -3.57 -6.41 3.38
CA GLY A 210 -4.29 -5.16 3.12
C GLY A 210 -5.69 -5.17 3.71
N ASP A 211 -6.45 -4.07 3.56
CA ASP A 211 -7.79 -3.92 4.14
C ASP A 211 -8.84 -3.38 3.16
N ASP A 212 -8.45 -2.73 2.06
CA ASP A 212 -9.37 -2.03 1.16
C ASP A 212 -9.27 -2.47 -0.31
N LEU A 213 -10.13 -1.90 -1.17
CA LEU A 213 -10.16 -2.20 -2.60
C LEU A 213 -8.88 -1.80 -3.33
N GLY A 214 -8.10 -0.85 -2.82
CA GLY A 214 -6.80 -0.45 -3.36
C GLY A 214 -5.75 -1.57 -3.23
N ASP A 215 -6.01 -2.58 -2.39
CA ASP A 215 -5.15 -3.73 -2.17
C ASP A 215 -5.41 -4.89 -3.15
N LEU A 216 -6.53 -4.85 -3.89
CA LEU A 216 -6.86 -5.88 -4.88
C LEU A 216 -5.76 -6.08 -5.90
N ALA A 217 -5.11 -5.00 -6.36
CA ALA A 217 -3.98 -5.09 -7.30
C ALA A 217 -2.80 -5.89 -6.71
N ALA A 218 -2.56 -5.79 -5.39
CA ALA A 218 -1.52 -6.59 -4.73
C ALA A 218 -1.93 -8.05 -4.56
N PHE A 219 -3.22 -8.33 -4.32
CA PHE A 219 -3.74 -9.71 -4.34
C PHE A 219 -3.61 -10.33 -5.72
N ASP A 220 -3.94 -9.58 -6.79
CA ASP A 220 -3.74 -10.02 -8.18
C ASP A 220 -2.26 -10.31 -8.47
N ALA A 221 -1.33 -9.52 -7.92
CA ALA A 221 0.10 -9.77 -8.06
C ALA A 221 0.55 -11.05 -7.32
N VAL A 222 0.00 -11.34 -6.13
CA VAL A 222 0.23 -12.61 -5.43
C VAL A 222 -0.29 -13.79 -6.27
N ASP A 223 -1.49 -13.67 -6.84
CA ASP A 223 -2.08 -14.73 -7.69
C ASP A 223 -1.27 -14.94 -8.98
N ALA A 224 -0.76 -13.87 -9.59
CA ALA A 224 0.14 -13.98 -10.74
C ALA A 224 1.46 -14.70 -10.38
N LEU A 225 2.06 -14.37 -9.24
CA LEU A 225 3.27 -15.05 -8.75
C LEU A 225 3.01 -16.53 -8.44
N ARG A 226 1.84 -16.87 -7.90
CA ARG A 226 1.41 -18.27 -7.71
C ARG A 226 1.35 -19.03 -9.04
N ALA A 227 0.79 -18.41 -10.07
CA ALA A 227 0.74 -19.00 -11.41
C ALA A 227 2.12 -19.22 -12.03
N GLU A 228 3.12 -18.45 -11.59
CA GLU A 228 4.53 -18.60 -11.95
C GLU A 228 5.27 -19.64 -11.07
N GLY A 229 4.59 -20.25 -10.09
CA GLY A 229 5.15 -21.27 -9.21
C GLY A 229 5.76 -20.74 -7.91
N VAL A 230 5.56 -19.47 -7.58
CA VAL A 230 5.97 -18.89 -6.29
C VAL A 230 4.82 -19.03 -5.29
N PRO A 231 4.97 -19.76 -4.17
CA PRO A 231 3.95 -19.81 -3.13
C PRO A 231 3.56 -18.41 -2.64
N GLY A 232 2.29 -18.20 -2.33
CA GLY A 232 1.83 -16.88 -1.92
C GLY A 232 0.73 -16.93 -0.85
N VAL A 233 0.55 -15.83 -0.13
CA VAL A 233 -0.51 -15.65 0.88
C VAL A 233 -1.12 -14.26 0.73
N THR A 234 -2.44 -14.20 0.65
CA THR A 234 -3.21 -12.96 0.74
C THR A 234 -3.89 -12.87 2.11
N VAL A 235 -3.71 -11.75 2.79
CA VAL A 235 -4.27 -11.52 4.13
C VAL A 235 -5.16 -10.28 4.10
N CYS A 236 -6.39 -10.41 4.55
CA CYS A 236 -7.28 -9.29 4.78
C CYS A 236 -7.27 -8.90 6.26
N SER A 237 -6.90 -7.66 6.53
CA SER A 237 -7.14 -6.99 7.81
C SER A 237 -8.61 -6.57 7.83
N ALA A 238 -9.45 -7.31 8.57
CA ALA A 238 -10.89 -7.11 8.54
C ALA A 238 -11.25 -5.69 9.01
N SER A 239 -12.03 -5.01 8.19
CA SER A 239 -12.70 -3.77 8.53
C SER A 239 -14.21 -3.96 8.35
N ASN A 240 -15.01 -3.11 8.98
CA ASN A 240 -16.47 -3.13 8.80
C ASN A 240 -16.90 -2.55 7.44
N GLU A 241 -15.98 -2.11 6.61
CA GLU A 241 -16.25 -1.30 5.42
C GLU A 241 -16.15 -2.09 4.10
N VAL A 242 -15.33 -3.15 4.01
CA VAL A 242 -15.04 -3.85 2.74
C VAL A 242 -15.09 -5.36 2.90
N THR A 243 -16.09 -6.00 2.30
CA THR A 243 -16.24 -7.47 2.28
C THR A 243 -15.53 -8.12 1.10
N GLU A 244 -15.37 -7.41 -0.02
CA GLU A 244 -14.83 -7.96 -1.27
C GLU A 244 -13.38 -8.46 -1.11
N LEU A 245 -12.53 -7.71 -0.41
CA LEU A 245 -11.17 -8.13 -0.14
C LEU A 245 -11.13 -9.37 0.75
N ALA A 246 -12.00 -9.42 1.78
CA ALA A 246 -12.11 -10.57 2.68
C ALA A 246 -12.54 -11.86 1.96
N GLU A 247 -13.40 -11.76 0.95
CA GLU A 247 -13.84 -12.92 0.13
C GLU A 247 -12.71 -13.48 -0.72
N ARG A 248 -11.73 -12.66 -1.10
CA ARG A 248 -10.57 -13.05 -1.90
C ARG A 248 -9.37 -13.48 -1.08
N ALA A 249 -9.34 -13.13 0.21
CA ALA A 249 -8.20 -13.40 1.08
C ALA A 249 -8.09 -14.89 1.46
N ASP A 250 -6.87 -15.39 1.56
CA ASP A 250 -6.60 -16.71 2.15
C ASP A 250 -6.82 -16.71 3.66
N LEU A 251 -6.49 -15.60 4.30
CA LEU A 251 -6.60 -15.41 5.74
C LEU A 251 -7.27 -14.06 6.01
N VAL A 252 -8.24 -14.06 6.89
CA VAL A 252 -8.84 -12.84 7.44
C VAL A 252 -8.45 -12.74 8.91
N VAL A 253 -7.94 -11.58 9.32
CA VAL A 253 -7.53 -11.27 10.69
C VAL A 253 -8.27 -10.05 11.23
N ASP A 254 -8.33 -9.88 12.54
CA ASP A 254 -9.09 -8.81 13.20
C ASP A 254 -8.30 -7.49 13.22
N GLY A 255 -8.36 -6.75 12.12
CA GLY A 255 -7.76 -5.43 11.99
C GLY A 255 -6.26 -5.39 12.28
N PRO A 256 -5.72 -4.21 12.62
CA PRO A 256 -4.30 -4.04 12.93
C PRO A 256 -3.77 -4.90 14.09
N ALA A 257 -4.62 -5.22 15.07
CA ALA A 257 -4.24 -6.11 16.16
C ALA A 257 -3.97 -7.53 15.65
N GLY A 258 -4.84 -8.08 14.80
CA GLY A 258 -4.64 -9.38 14.18
C GLY A 258 -3.44 -9.43 13.24
N ILE A 259 -3.11 -8.33 12.55
CA ILE A 259 -1.87 -8.22 11.77
C ILE A 259 -0.63 -8.30 12.69
N VAL A 260 -0.66 -7.62 13.83
CA VAL A 260 0.45 -7.69 14.82
C VAL A 260 0.62 -9.10 15.38
N GLU A 261 -0.47 -9.83 15.63
CA GLU A 261 -0.42 -11.23 16.03
C GLU A 261 0.19 -12.13 14.94
N LEU A 262 -0.21 -11.91 13.67
CA LEU A 262 0.36 -12.62 12.52
C LEU A 262 1.87 -12.36 12.39
N LEU A 263 2.31 -11.10 12.48
CA LEU A 263 3.73 -10.74 12.48
C LEU A 263 4.50 -11.45 13.63
N GLY A 264 3.91 -11.50 14.82
CA GLY A 264 4.47 -12.21 15.96
C GLY A 264 4.62 -13.71 15.71
N THR A 265 3.62 -14.34 15.08
CA THR A 265 3.65 -15.78 14.73
C THR A 265 4.72 -16.06 13.68
N LEU A 266 4.85 -15.21 12.64
CA LEU A 266 5.90 -15.35 11.62
C LEU A 266 7.30 -15.16 12.22
N ALA A 267 7.45 -14.25 13.18
CA ALA A 267 8.71 -14.02 13.86
C ALA A 267 9.10 -15.16 14.85
N ALA A 268 8.15 -15.95 15.33
CA ALA A 268 8.39 -17.03 16.29
C ALA A 268 8.73 -18.39 15.65
N ALA A 269 8.62 -18.53 14.33
CA ALA A 269 8.66 -19.81 13.60
C ALA A 269 10.00 -20.59 13.68
N ASP A 270 11.06 -20.03 14.29
CA ASP A 270 12.36 -20.72 14.50
C ASP A 270 12.55 -21.35 15.89
N SER A 271 11.50 -21.46 16.68
CA SER A 271 11.58 -22.13 17.98
C SER A 271 11.09 -23.59 17.84
N ALA A 272 11.63 -24.34 16.86
CA ALA A 272 11.53 -25.80 16.94
C ALA A 272 12.44 -26.26 18.10
N PRO A 273 11.94 -27.04 19.07
CA PRO A 273 12.81 -27.58 20.12
C PRO A 273 13.83 -28.54 19.49
N GLU A 274 15.10 -28.36 19.90
CA GLU A 274 16.14 -29.35 19.69
C GLU A 274 15.76 -30.70 20.29
#